data_a88e1805d741360c1f135ee50d2b2a08
#
_entry.id   a88e1805d741360c1f135ee50d2b2a08
#
_cell.length_a   1.000
_cell.length_b   1.000
_cell.length_c   1.000
_cell.angle_alpha   90.00
_cell.angle_beta   90.00
_cell.angle_gamma   90.00
#
_symmetry.space_group_name_H-M   'P 1'
#
loop_
_entity.id
_entity.type
_entity.pdbx_description
1 polymer ?
#
loop_
_entity_poly.entity_id
_entity_poly.type
_entity_poly.pdbx_seq_one_letter_code
_entity_poly.pdbx_strand_id
1 'polypeptide(L)'
;MSRKRLSTYTAPPTEVTRALDELRARYEVPTAFPPEALAEAEATATSWAQDGPARLLADGARDARDLDLVTIDPPGSMDLDQAVLLERLPARSEAAGASVGDAPGSAATYRVHYAIASLATFVPPGGALDAELGRRGETIYAPDAATPLHPEVLSHGAASLLEDVDRPACLWTIDLDARGEVVSARVERALVRSRARLSYGQVQAAIDGEGTLPSSAPTDLPGLLAEIGRLRLEREVARGGISMTTPEQVIEVTAVTETEEAAEPAGADSAGGAVEPGAAEPVDSD
;
A
#
# COMPACT_ATOMS: atom_id res chain seq x y z
N MET A 1 4.57 -16.40 2.53
CA MET A 1 3.28 -16.43 3.26
C MET A 1 2.50 -17.67 2.85
N SER A 2 2.06 -18.50 3.81
CA SER A 2 1.31 -19.73 3.52
C SER A 2 -0.14 -19.37 3.21
N ARG A 3 -0.57 -19.47 1.94
CA ARG A 3 -1.97 -19.33 1.54
C ARG A 3 -2.73 -20.60 1.96
N LYS A 4 -3.57 -20.51 2.97
CA LYS A 4 -4.57 -21.55 3.26
C LYS A 4 -5.81 -21.26 2.42
N ARG A 5 -6.08 -22.09 1.41
CA ARG A 5 -7.40 -22.12 0.78
C ARG A 5 -8.41 -22.67 1.80
N LEU A 6 -9.32 -21.82 2.26
CA LEU A 6 -10.51 -22.26 2.97
C LEU A 6 -11.57 -22.64 1.93
N SER A 7 -12.35 -23.65 2.24
CA SER A 7 -13.40 -24.23 1.42
C SER A 7 -14.25 -23.19 0.69
N THR A 8 -14.41 -23.38 -0.61
CA THR A 8 -15.30 -22.58 -1.45
C THR A 8 -16.74 -22.97 -1.18
N TYR A 9 -17.54 -22.06 -0.61
CA TYR A 9 -18.99 -22.15 -0.66
C TYR A 9 -19.42 -21.50 -1.98
N THR A 10 -20.06 -22.29 -2.86
CA THR A 10 -20.58 -21.77 -4.13
C THR A 10 -22.00 -21.28 -3.91
N ALA A 11 -22.17 -20.03 -3.49
CA ALA A 11 -23.47 -19.38 -3.53
C ALA A 11 -23.69 -18.78 -4.92
N PRO A 12 -24.92 -18.76 -5.45
CA PRO A 12 -25.23 -18.02 -6.67
C PRO A 12 -24.77 -16.56 -6.54
N PRO A 13 -24.12 -15.98 -7.56
CA PRO A 13 -23.62 -14.59 -7.52
C PRO A 13 -24.67 -13.57 -7.03
N THR A 14 -25.93 -13.76 -7.40
CA THR A 14 -27.06 -12.90 -7.01
C THR A 14 -27.37 -12.92 -5.50
N GLU A 15 -27.18 -14.06 -4.81
CA GLU A 15 -27.41 -14.14 -3.35
C GLU A 15 -26.28 -13.45 -2.58
N VAL A 16 -25.05 -13.61 -3.01
CA VAL A 16 -23.89 -12.95 -2.40
C VAL A 16 -24.02 -11.43 -2.57
N THR A 17 -24.29 -10.96 -3.78
CA THR A 17 -24.48 -9.53 -4.07
C THR A 17 -25.58 -8.93 -3.19
N ARG A 18 -26.74 -9.60 -3.10
CA ARG A 18 -27.85 -9.15 -2.25
C ARG A 18 -27.45 -9.06 -0.78
N ALA A 19 -26.75 -10.07 -0.26
CA ALA A 19 -26.30 -10.07 1.14
C ALA A 19 -25.31 -8.94 1.42
N LEU A 20 -24.40 -8.64 0.48
CA LEU A 20 -23.46 -7.52 0.60
C LEU A 20 -24.18 -6.17 0.53
N ASP A 21 -25.19 -6.02 -0.33
CA ASP A 21 -26.00 -4.80 -0.39
C ASP A 21 -26.84 -4.59 0.88
N GLU A 22 -27.39 -5.66 1.47
CA GLU A 22 -28.06 -5.61 2.77
C GLU A 22 -27.09 -5.18 3.89
N LEU A 23 -25.84 -5.64 3.87
CA LEU A 23 -24.82 -5.21 4.80
C LEU A 23 -24.45 -3.73 4.60
N ARG A 24 -24.27 -3.27 3.35
CA ARG A 24 -24.02 -1.85 3.04
C ARG A 24 -25.16 -0.98 3.57
N ALA A 25 -26.40 -1.37 3.33
CA ALA A 25 -27.56 -0.64 3.83
C ALA A 25 -27.62 -0.62 5.36
N ARG A 26 -27.36 -1.77 6.01
CA ARG A 26 -27.36 -1.91 7.48
C ARG A 26 -26.32 -1.05 8.18
N TYR A 27 -25.13 -0.92 7.56
CA TYR A 27 -24.02 -0.13 8.11
C TYR A 27 -23.93 1.28 7.51
N GLU A 28 -24.98 1.69 6.77
CA GLU A 28 -25.07 3.03 6.15
C GLU A 28 -23.85 3.39 5.28
N VAL A 29 -23.26 2.38 4.60
CA VAL A 29 -22.10 2.57 3.73
C VAL A 29 -22.52 3.42 2.53
N PRO A 30 -21.87 4.57 2.27
CA PRO A 30 -22.23 5.43 1.15
C PRO A 30 -21.81 4.80 -0.18
N THR A 31 -22.76 4.49 -1.04
CA THR A 31 -22.51 3.80 -2.33
C THR A 31 -22.12 4.75 -3.47
N ALA A 32 -22.40 6.04 -3.34
CA ALA A 32 -22.07 7.05 -4.34
C ALA A 32 -21.62 8.35 -3.67
N PHE A 33 -20.90 9.17 -4.41
CA PHE A 33 -20.60 10.54 -4.01
C PHE A 33 -21.74 11.48 -4.38
N PRO A 34 -22.04 12.50 -3.56
CA PRO A 34 -22.94 13.57 -3.95
C PRO A 34 -22.46 14.28 -5.25
N PRO A 35 -23.37 14.69 -6.15
CA PRO A 35 -22.98 15.35 -7.40
C PRO A 35 -22.11 16.59 -7.21
N GLU A 36 -22.36 17.37 -6.15
CA GLU A 36 -21.58 18.56 -5.81
C GLU A 36 -20.14 18.22 -5.37
N ALA A 37 -19.94 17.12 -4.65
CA ALA A 37 -18.60 16.65 -4.26
C ALA A 37 -17.81 16.13 -5.48
N LEU A 38 -18.47 15.43 -6.40
CA LEU A 38 -17.85 15.00 -7.67
C LEU A 38 -17.48 16.20 -8.54
N ALA A 39 -18.38 17.17 -8.69
CA ALA A 39 -18.11 18.38 -9.47
C ALA A 39 -16.93 19.19 -8.92
N GLU A 40 -16.82 19.27 -7.58
CA GLU A 40 -15.69 19.94 -6.93
C GLU A 40 -14.37 19.17 -7.16
N ALA A 41 -14.38 17.84 -7.05
CA ALA A 41 -13.21 17.01 -7.34
C ALA A 41 -12.75 17.14 -8.81
N GLU A 42 -13.67 17.12 -9.76
CA GLU A 42 -13.39 17.31 -11.19
C GLU A 42 -12.84 18.71 -11.48
N ALA A 43 -13.40 19.74 -10.86
CA ALA A 43 -12.94 21.12 -11.02
C ALA A 43 -11.51 21.30 -10.49
N THR A 44 -11.19 20.75 -9.32
CA THR A 44 -9.85 20.86 -8.76
C THR A 44 -8.82 20.05 -9.56
N ALA A 45 -9.18 18.85 -10.04
CA ALA A 45 -8.34 18.05 -10.93
C ALA A 45 -8.07 18.79 -12.26
N THR A 46 -9.09 19.39 -12.86
CA THR A 46 -8.96 20.19 -14.08
C THR A 46 -8.07 21.41 -13.87
N SER A 47 -8.27 22.13 -12.78
CA SER A 47 -7.43 23.29 -12.39
C SER A 47 -5.97 22.89 -12.20
N TRP A 48 -5.71 21.74 -11.58
CA TRP A 48 -4.36 21.19 -11.43
C TRP A 48 -3.71 20.92 -12.81
N ALA A 49 -4.45 20.29 -13.71
CA ALA A 49 -3.95 19.96 -15.05
C ALA A 49 -3.60 21.20 -15.90
N GLN A 50 -4.24 22.34 -15.65
CA GLN A 50 -3.99 23.58 -16.39
C GLN A 50 -2.67 24.24 -15.97
N ASP A 51 -2.49 24.54 -14.71
CA ASP A 51 -1.36 25.32 -14.21
C ASP A 51 -0.93 24.95 -12.76
N GLY A 52 -1.51 23.89 -12.18
CA GLY A 52 -1.25 23.47 -10.81
C GLY A 52 0.22 23.33 -10.44
N PRO A 53 1.07 22.66 -11.27
CA PRO A 53 2.50 22.56 -11.00
C PRO A 53 3.20 23.93 -10.92
N ALA A 54 2.89 24.84 -11.83
CA ALA A 54 3.47 26.18 -11.85
C ALA A 54 3.03 27.01 -10.64
N ARG A 55 1.75 26.95 -10.26
CA ARG A 55 1.22 27.62 -9.05
C ARG A 55 1.89 27.08 -7.79
N LEU A 56 1.99 25.75 -7.68
CA LEU A 56 2.60 25.11 -6.52
C LEU A 56 4.05 25.60 -6.30
N LEU A 57 4.83 25.69 -7.37
CA LEU A 57 6.21 26.20 -7.30
C LEU A 57 6.24 27.71 -7.00
N ALA A 58 5.34 28.49 -7.59
CA ALA A 58 5.23 29.93 -7.30
C ALA A 58 4.85 30.20 -5.84
N ASP A 59 4.09 29.29 -5.20
CA ASP A 59 3.74 29.30 -3.78
C ASP A 59 4.89 28.83 -2.87
N GLY A 60 6.10 28.61 -3.40
CA GLY A 60 7.29 28.29 -2.64
C GLY A 60 7.47 26.81 -2.31
N ALA A 61 6.73 25.90 -2.94
CA ALA A 61 6.99 24.48 -2.82
C ALA A 61 8.34 24.12 -3.48
N ARG A 62 8.99 23.09 -2.98
CA ARG A 62 10.23 22.57 -3.56
C ARG A 62 9.98 21.93 -4.91
N ASP A 63 10.80 22.26 -5.93
CA ASP A 63 10.91 21.42 -7.11
C ASP A 63 11.81 20.21 -6.78
N ALA A 64 11.20 19.03 -6.67
CA ALA A 64 11.86 17.77 -6.32
C ALA A 64 11.67 16.73 -7.44
N ARG A 65 11.45 17.18 -8.67
CA ARG A 65 11.31 16.30 -9.84
C ARG A 65 12.63 15.67 -10.29
N ASP A 66 13.73 16.13 -9.74
CA ASP A 66 15.09 15.57 -9.92
C ASP A 66 15.33 14.31 -9.07
N LEU A 67 14.50 14.07 -8.04
CA LEU A 67 14.60 12.87 -7.23
C LEU A 67 14.04 11.65 -7.98
N ASP A 68 14.79 10.54 -7.97
CA ASP A 68 14.39 9.28 -8.61
C ASP A 68 13.45 8.47 -7.71
N LEU A 69 12.33 9.09 -7.31
CA LEU A 69 11.28 8.48 -6.52
C LEU A 69 10.60 7.34 -7.28
N VAL A 70 10.23 6.28 -6.59
CA VAL A 70 9.44 5.16 -7.13
C VAL A 70 8.28 4.83 -6.20
N THR A 71 7.16 4.33 -6.75
CA THR A 71 6.06 3.76 -5.96
C THR A 71 6.20 2.25 -5.88
N ILE A 72 5.75 1.64 -4.76
CA ILE A 72 5.81 0.19 -4.52
C ILE A 72 4.47 -0.25 -3.93
N ASP A 73 3.62 -0.86 -4.74
CA ASP A 73 2.23 -1.16 -4.43
C ASP A 73 1.82 -2.56 -4.88
N PRO A 74 0.63 -3.08 -4.55
CA PRO A 74 0.10 -4.29 -5.16
C PRO A 74 0.00 -4.16 -6.69
N PRO A 75 0.14 -5.26 -7.45
CA PRO A 75 -0.04 -5.22 -8.90
C PRO A 75 -1.40 -4.67 -9.28
N GLY A 76 -1.42 -3.67 -10.17
CA GLY A 76 -2.66 -3.06 -10.66
C GLY A 76 -3.18 -1.87 -9.86
N SER A 77 -2.61 -1.54 -8.69
CA SER A 77 -3.00 -0.34 -7.92
C SER A 77 -2.90 0.92 -8.77
N MET A 78 -3.93 1.76 -8.69
CA MET A 78 -3.98 3.07 -9.35
C MET A 78 -3.94 4.24 -8.35
N ASP A 79 -4.18 3.95 -7.08
CA ASP A 79 -4.17 4.87 -5.94
C ASP A 79 -2.78 4.94 -5.29
N LEU A 80 -1.78 5.37 -6.08
CA LEU A 80 -0.38 5.42 -5.66
C LEU A 80 -0.17 6.65 -4.77
N ASP A 81 -0.26 6.47 -3.47
CA ASP A 81 -0.24 7.56 -2.48
C ASP A 81 1.13 7.80 -1.85
N GLN A 82 2.10 6.91 -2.07
CA GLN A 82 3.43 6.96 -1.47
C GLN A 82 4.52 6.65 -2.49
N ALA A 83 5.59 7.46 -2.49
CA ALA A 83 6.79 7.18 -3.29
C ALA A 83 8.05 7.35 -2.44
N VAL A 84 9.07 6.55 -2.73
CA VAL A 84 10.31 6.49 -1.94
C VAL A 84 11.54 6.58 -2.81
N LEU A 85 12.59 7.24 -2.28
CA LEU A 85 13.97 7.14 -2.75
C LEU A 85 14.85 6.92 -1.53
N LEU A 86 15.75 5.96 -1.61
CA LEU A 86 16.74 5.66 -0.59
C LEU A 86 18.14 5.98 -1.14
N GLU A 87 18.94 6.66 -0.34
CA GLU A 87 20.30 7.02 -0.71
C GLU A 87 21.27 6.63 0.41
N ARG A 88 22.44 6.16 0.02
CA ARG A 88 23.59 6.06 0.92
C ARG A 88 24.39 7.36 0.82
N LEU A 89 24.53 8.07 1.93
CA LEU A 89 25.31 9.29 1.97
C LEU A 89 26.81 8.98 1.99
N PRO A 90 27.64 9.82 1.34
CA PRO A 90 29.07 9.68 1.41
C PRO A 90 29.55 9.82 2.86
N ALA A 91 30.53 9.00 3.26
CA ALA A 91 31.14 9.13 4.57
C ALA A 91 31.70 10.56 4.74
N ARG A 92 31.34 11.22 5.82
CA ARG A 92 31.91 12.54 6.15
C ARG A 92 33.42 12.38 6.27
N SER A 93 34.19 13.06 5.42
CA SER A 93 35.62 13.10 5.62
C SER A 93 35.93 13.83 6.94
N GLU A 94 36.80 13.27 7.77
CA GLU A 94 37.20 13.85 9.06
C GLU A 94 37.82 15.27 8.94
N ALA A 95 38.05 15.72 7.71
CA ALA A 95 38.57 17.04 7.40
C ALA A 95 37.54 18.20 7.46
N ALA A 96 36.25 17.91 7.45
CA ALA A 96 35.22 18.92 7.66
C ALA A 96 34.88 18.97 9.15
N GLY A 97 35.47 19.89 9.88
CA GLY A 97 35.48 20.03 11.34
C GLY A 97 34.15 19.63 11.99
N ALA A 98 34.21 18.69 12.93
CA ALA A 98 33.09 18.35 13.80
C ALA A 98 32.62 19.62 14.53
N SER A 99 31.35 19.98 14.38
CA SER A 99 30.76 21.01 15.23
C SER A 99 30.83 20.55 16.67
N VAL A 100 31.31 21.42 17.56
CA VAL A 100 31.39 21.17 19.00
C VAL A 100 29.96 20.94 19.51
N GLY A 101 29.56 19.66 19.66
CA GLY A 101 28.23 19.27 20.12
C GLY A 101 27.67 17.97 19.53
N ASP A 102 28.25 17.45 18.45
CA ASP A 102 27.80 16.19 17.87
C ASP A 102 28.31 14.99 18.71
N ALA A 103 27.39 14.16 19.20
CA ALA A 103 27.78 12.92 19.86
C ALA A 103 28.52 12.00 18.88
N PRO A 104 29.57 11.26 19.30
CA PRO A 104 30.28 10.32 18.45
C PRO A 104 29.31 9.25 17.94
N GLY A 105 29.05 9.20 16.62
CA GLY A 105 28.17 8.21 16.00
C GLY A 105 26.91 8.76 15.34
N SER A 106 26.64 10.08 15.37
CA SER A 106 25.42 10.70 14.81
C SER A 106 25.58 11.22 13.38
N ALA A 107 26.61 10.84 12.64
CA ALA A 107 26.72 11.20 11.24
C ALA A 107 25.66 10.46 10.40
N ALA A 108 24.90 11.20 9.61
CA ALA A 108 23.94 10.61 8.70
C ALA A 108 24.65 9.68 7.70
N THR A 109 24.16 8.45 7.59
CA THR A 109 24.67 7.41 6.69
C THR A 109 23.70 7.14 5.55
N TYR A 110 22.41 7.26 5.83
CA TYR A 110 21.35 7.06 4.84
C TYR A 110 20.46 8.28 4.80
N ARG A 111 19.86 8.52 3.65
CA ARG A 111 18.79 9.47 3.46
C ARG A 111 17.59 8.77 2.85
N VAL A 112 16.43 8.99 3.44
CA VAL A 112 15.14 8.54 2.94
C VAL A 112 14.37 9.76 2.47
N HIS A 113 14.05 9.82 1.19
CA HIS A 113 13.03 10.71 0.65
C HIS A 113 11.73 9.94 0.56
N TYR A 114 10.68 10.44 1.23
CA TYR A 114 9.39 9.81 1.29
C TYR A 114 8.31 10.83 0.93
N ALA A 115 7.74 10.67 -0.25
CA ALA A 115 6.71 11.55 -0.78
C ALA A 115 5.33 10.94 -0.48
N ILE A 116 4.45 11.70 0.15
CA ILE A 116 3.05 11.36 0.37
C ILE A 116 2.21 12.27 -0.51
N ALA A 117 1.31 11.70 -1.32
CA ALA A 117 0.41 12.43 -2.20
C ALA A 117 -0.36 13.52 -1.44
N SER A 118 -0.34 14.74 -1.94
CA SER A 118 -0.98 15.89 -1.27
C SER A 118 -2.43 16.02 -1.69
N LEU A 119 -3.32 15.19 -1.13
CA LEU A 119 -4.78 15.29 -1.36
C LEU A 119 -5.36 16.64 -0.94
N ALA A 120 -4.80 17.28 0.09
CA ALA A 120 -5.18 18.61 0.51
C ALA A 120 -5.05 19.68 -0.59
N THR A 121 -4.25 19.44 -1.64
CA THR A 121 -4.18 20.31 -2.82
C THR A 121 -5.49 20.32 -3.61
N PHE A 122 -6.28 19.25 -3.52
CA PHE A 122 -7.50 19.02 -4.31
C PHE A 122 -8.79 19.13 -3.50
N VAL A 123 -8.69 19.25 -2.17
CA VAL A 123 -9.84 19.30 -1.27
C VAL A 123 -9.92 20.68 -0.61
N PRO A 124 -10.76 21.62 -1.13
CA PRO A 124 -10.96 22.92 -0.52
C PRO A 124 -11.59 22.77 0.87
N PRO A 125 -11.00 23.37 1.92
CA PRO A 125 -11.57 23.30 3.26
C PRO A 125 -12.98 23.87 3.33
N GLY A 126 -13.91 23.12 3.94
CA GLY A 126 -15.32 23.51 4.06
C GLY A 126 -16.15 23.34 2.77
N GLY A 127 -15.57 22.77 1.71
CA GLY A 127 -16.28 22.46 0.46
C GLY A 127 -17.16 21.21 0.56
N ALA A 128 -17.89 20.93 -0.50
CA ALA A 128 -18.77 19.76 -0.59
C ALA A 128 -17.98 18.46 -0.50
N LEU A 129 -16.81 18.40 -1.11
CA LEU A 129 -15.91 17.25 -1.05
C LEU A 129 -15.37 17.05 0.38
N ASP A 130 -14.89 18.11 1.04
CA ASP A 130 -14.37 18.03 2.42
C ASP A 130 -15.44 17.51 3.39
N ALA A 131 -16.68 18.00 3.29
CA ALA A 131 -17.79 17.52 4.09
C ALA A 131 -18.10 16.05 3.86
N GLU A 132 -18.07 15.59 2.59
CA GLU A 132 -18.32 14.19 2.23
C GLU A 132 -17.17 13.26 2.71
N LEU A 133 -15.92 13.68 2.61
CA LEU A 133 -14.78 12.92 3.11
C LEU A 133 -14.85 12.76 4.65
N GLY A 134 -15.24 13.81 5.37
CA GLY A 134 -15.49 13.76 6.82
C GLY A 134 -16.60 12.79 7.20
N ARG A 135 -17.63 12.63 6.35
CA ARG A 135 -18.73 11.69 6.55
C ARG A 135 -18.31 10.24 6.26
N ARG A 136 -17.46 10.01 5.23
CA ARG A 136 -16.97 8.67 4.87
C ARG A 136 -15.95 8.14 5.85
N GLY A 137 -14.97 8.94 6.23
CA GLY A 137 -13.92 8.60 7.17
C GLY A 137 -12.80 7.72 6.60
N GLU A 138 -13.15 6.67 5.85
CA GLU A 138 -12.20 5.69 5.31
C GLU A 138 -12.69 5.05 4.00
N THR A 139 -11.80 4.31 3.32
CA THR A 139 -12.18 3.39 2.23
C THR A 139 -12.66 2.09 2.84
N ILE A 140 -13.85 1.61 2.43
CA ILE A 140 -14.42 0.34 2.90
C ILE A 140 -14.19 -0.71 1.83
N TYR A 141 -13.48 -1.78 2.17
CA TYR A 141 -13.19 -2.89 1.27
C TYR A 141 -14.19 -4.03 1.53
N ALA A 142 -15.03 -4.32 0.56
CA ALA A 142 -15.92 -5.48 0.55
C ALA A 142 -15.40 -6.53 -0.47
N PRO A 143 -15.86 -7.80 -0.38
CA PRO A 143 -15.41 -8.87 -1.27
C PRO A 143 -15.69 -8.62 -2.75
N ASP A 144 -16.69 -7.84 -3.08
CA ASP A 144 -17.15 -7.55 -4.45
C ASP A 144 -16.67 -6.20 -4.97
N ALA A 145 -16.50 -5.20 -4.10
CA ALA A 145 -16.09 -3.86 -4.50
C ALA A 145 -15.58 -3.05 -3.32
N ALA A 146 -14.68 -2.11 -3.58
CA ALA A 146 -14.30 -1.08 -2.63
C ALA A 146 -15.26 0.12 -2.72
N THR A 147 -15.61 0.70 -1.56
CA THR A 147 -16.25 2.01 -1.46
C THR A 147 -15.18 3.03 -1.13
N PRO A 148 -14.69 3.81 -2.11
CA PRO A 148 -13.50 4.64 -1.92
C PRO A 148 -13.79 5.85 -1.03
N LEU A 149 -12.78 6.26 -0.25
CA LEU A 149 -12.83 7.52 0.50
C LEU A 149 -12.88 8.72 -0.44
N HIS A 150 -12.05 8.73 -1.48
CA HIS A 150 -11.95 9.85 -2.45
C HIS A 150 -12.53 9.45 -3.81
N PRO A 151 -13.09 10.39 -4.59
CA PRO A 151 -13.45 10.14 -5.98
C PRO A 151 -12.24 9.68 -6.81
N GLU A 152 -12.45 8.74 -7.73
CA GLU A 152 -11.38 8.16 -8.56
C GLU A 152 -10.64 9.19 -9.42
N VAL A 153 -11.30 10.27 -9.81
CA VAL A 153 -10.65 11.38 -10.53
C VAL A 153 -9.48 11.98 -9.73
N LEU A 154 -9.51 11.87 -8.41
CA LEU A 154 -8.42 12.27 -7.54
C LEU A 154 -7.53 11.09 -7.17
N SER A 155 -8.07 10.02 -6.55
CA SER A 155 -7.27 8.92 -6.01
C SER A 155 -6.56 8.09 -7.08
N HIS A 156 -7.17 7.86 -8.24
CA HIS A 156 -6.56 7.15 -9.37
C HIS A 156 -6.00 8.11 -10.44
N GLY A 157 -6.27 9.41 -10.30
CA GLY A 157 -5.94 10.44 -11.28
C GLY A 157 -5.04 11.54 -10.74
N ALA A 158 -5.64 12.69 -10.42
CA ALA A 158 -4.90 13.93 -10.21
C ALA A 158 -3.96 13.92 -8.99
N ALA A 159 -4.27 13.16 -7.93
CA ALA A 159 -3.44 13.05 -6.74
C ALA A 159 -2.52 11.83 -6.74
N SER A 160 -2.83 10.78 -7.52
CA SER A 160 -2.00 9.57 -7.59
C SER A 160 -0.60 9.86 -8.11
N LEU A 161 0.44 9.34 -7.46
CA LEU A 161 1.85 9.51 -7.82
C LEU A 161 2.24 8.62 -9.02
N LEU A 162 1.45 8.72 -10.09
CA LEU A 162 1.64 7.95 -11.32
C LEU A 162 3.02 8.22 -11.92
N GLU A 163 3.56 7.20 -12.61
CA GLU A 163 4.85 7.26 -13.27
C GLU A 163 4.91 8.39 -14.30
N ASP A 164 6.02 9.12 -14.31
CA ASP A 164 6.35 10.21 -15.23
C ASP A 164 5.37 11.40 -15.23
N VAL A 165 4.58 11.56 -14.17
CA VAL A 165 3.64 12.67 -14.04
C VAL A 165 3.99 13.57 -12.85
N ASP A 166 3.90 14.90 -13.04
CA ASP A 166 4.13 15.88 -11.99
C ASP A 166 2.97 15.88 -10.98
N ARG A 167 3.30 15.68 -9.70
CA ARG A 167 2.31 15.57 -8.62
C ARG A 167 2.68 16.39 -7.39
N PRO A 168 1.68 16.98 -6.71
CA PRO A 168 1.92 17.64 -5.44
C PRO A 168 2.09 16.58 -4.34
N ALA A 169 3.10 16.78 -3.50
CA ALA A 169 3.36 15.88 -2.39
C ALA A 169 3.80 16.63 -1.14
N CYS A 170 3.61 15.98 0.02
CA CYS A 170 4.33 16.27 1.24
C CYS A 170 5.60 15.41 1.22
N LEU A 171 6.75 16.04 1.00
CA LEU A 171 8.03 15.36 0.88
C LEU A 171 8.77 15.36 2.22
N TRP A 172 8.91 14.19 2.80
CA TRP A 172 9.77 13.96 3.94
C TRP A 172 11.21 13.70 3.46
N THR A 173 12.16 14.33 4.12
CA THR A 173 13.58 13.99 4.03
C THR A 173 14.05 13.58 5.42
N ILE A 174 14.43 12.31 5.58
CA ILE A 174 14.80 11.69 6.85
C ILE A 174 16.22 11.18 6.74
N ASP A 175 17.12 11.70 7.57
CA ASP A 175 18.49 11.22 7.66
C ASP A 175 18.61 10.20 8.79
N LEU A 176 19.26 9.07 8.51
CA LEU A 176 19.49 7.98 9.46
C LEU A 176 21.02 7.80 9.65
N ASP A 177 21.41 7.45 10.87
CA ASP A 177 22.79 7.00 11.17
C ASP A 177 23.03 5.56 10.70
N ALA A 178 24.24 5.05 10.89
CA ALA A 178 24.65 3.70 10.52
C ALA A 178 23.87 2.60 11.28
N ARG A 179 23.18 2.93 12.36
CA ARG A 179 22.33 2.03 13.15
C ARG A 179 20.85 2.17 12.84
N GLY A 180 20.50 3.00 11.87
CA GLY A 180 19.11 3.27 11.50
C GLY A 180 18.36 4.19 12.48
N GLU A 181 19.08 4.95 13.35
CA GLU A 181 18.46 6.00 14.17
C GLU A 181 18.23 7.25 13.35
N VAL A 182 17.11 7.93 13.64
CA VAL A 182 16.80 9.21 12.99
C VAL A 182 17.72 10.29 13.54
N VAL A 183 18.54 10.87 12.67
CA VAL A 183 19.41 12.01 12.97
C VAL A 183 18.69 13.32 12.73
N SER A 184 17.95 13.40 11.62
CA SER A 184 17.13 14.57 11.26
C SER A 184 15.91 14.14 10.46
N ALA A 185 14.84 14.92 10.56
CA ALA A 185 13.67 14.77 9.71
C ALA A 185 13.06 16.14 9.42
N ARG A 186 12.65 16.35 8.19
CA ARG A 186 11.91 17.54 7.76
C ARG A 186 10.84 17.15 6.76
N VAL A 187 9.77 17.93 6.72
CA VAL A 187 8.71 17.82 5.70
C VAL A 187 8.52 19.16 5.03
N GLU A 188 8.28 19.13 3.74
CA GLU A 188 8.03 20.30 2.92
C GLU A 188 7.00 20.00 1.82
N ARG A 189 6.29 21.02 1.35
CA ARG A 189 5.47 20.88 0.14
C ARG A 189 6.40 20.78 -1.06
N ALA A 190 6.14 19.83 -1.96
CA ALA A 190 6.98 19.59 -3.11
C ALA A 190 6.17 19.25 -4.36
N LEU A 191 6.77 19.56 -5.52
CA LEU A 191 6.40 19.00 -6.81
C LEU A 191 7.32 17.82 -7.07
N VAL A 192 6.77 16.62 -7.19
CA VAL A 192 7.51 15.38 -7.39
C VAL A 192 7.11 14.69 -8.69
N ARG A 193 7.97 13.74 -9.15
CA ARG A 193 7.68 12.86 -10.28
C ARG A 193 8.22 11.47 -9.97
N SER A 194 7.33 10.47 -9.91
CA SER A 194 7.75 9.07 -9.80
C SER A 194 8.39 8.59 -11.10
N ARG A 195 9.49 7.80 -10.99
CA ARG A 195 10.23 7.26 -12.13
C ARG A 195 9.79 5.86 -12.52
N ALA A 196 9.21 5.13 -11.59
CA ALA A 196 8.76 3.77 -11.83
C ALA A 196 7.61 3.42 -10.89
N ARG A 197 6.68 2.61 -11.39
CA ARG A 197 5.66 1.93 -10.61
C ARG A 197 6.08 0.48 -10.42
N LEU A 198 6.45 0.12 -9.19
CA LEU A 198 6.93 -1.20 -8.83
C LEU A 198 5.86 -1.97 -8.06
N SER A 199 5.94 -3.29 -8.07
CA SER A 199 5.14 -4.13 -7.17
C SER A 199 5.99 -4.74 -6.07
N TYR A 200 5.36 -5.08 -4.92
CA TYR A 200 6.03 -5.77 -3.83
C TYR A 200 6.76 -7.03 -4.30
N GLY A 201 6.13 -7.81 -5.22
CA GLY A 201 6.73 -9.02 -5.78
C GLY A 201 7.98 -8.75 -6.62
N GLN A 202 7.97 -7.69 -7.44
CA GLN A 202 9.13 -7.29 -8.24
C GLN A 202 10.30 -6.86 -7.35
N VAL A 203 10.03 -6.04 -6.33
CA VAL A 203 11.05 -5.58 -5.39
C VAL A 203 11.61 -6.73 -4.58
N GLN A 204 10.76 -7.65 -4.10
CA GLN A 204 11.20 -8.83 -3.35
C GLN A 204 12.07 -9.74 -4.23
N ALA A 205 11.66 -10.03 -5.47
CA ALA A 205 12.47 -10.82 -6.39
C ALA A 205 13.85 -10.18 -6.66
N ALA A 206 13.91 -8.84 -6.74
CA ALA A 206 15.18 -8.14 -6.90
C ALA A 206 16.06 -8.21 -5.64
N ILE A 207 15.47 -8.17 -4.43
CA ILE A 207 16.19 -8.36 -3.17
C ILE A 207 16.75 -9.79 -3.08
N ASP A 208 15.98 -10.79 -3.51
CA ASP A 208 16.37 -12.21 -3.46
C ASP A 208 17.35 -12.59 -4.59
N GLY A 209 17.63 -11.67 -5.53
CA GLY A 209 18.50 -11.93 -6.68
C GLY A 209 17.85 -12.76 -7.79
N GLU A 210 16.53 -12.93 -7.75
CA GLU A 210 15.72 -13.70 -8.69
C GLU A 210 15.10 -12.86 -9.82
N GLY A 211 15.27 -11.51 -9.74
CA GLY A 211 14.72 -10.56 -10.70
C GLY A 211 15.52 -9.26 -10.79
N THR A 212 15.14 -8.42 -11.75
CA THR A 212 15.70 -7.08 -11.92
C THR A 212 14.59 -6.03 -11.96
N LEU A 213 14.86 -4.85 -11.44
CA LEU A 213 13.97 -3.70 -11.55
C LEU A 213 14.10 -3.03 -12.92
N PRO A 214 13.10 -2.25 -13.37
CA PRO A 214 13.22 -1.40 -14.55
C PRO A 214 14.42 -0.45 -14.43
N SER A 215 15.03 -0.09 -15.56
CA SER A 215 16.18 0.84 -15.60
C SER A 215 15.86 2.26 -15.12
N SER A 216 14.58 2.61 -15.03
CA SER A 216 14.09 3.86 -14.46
C SER A 216 14.09 3.87 -12.93
N ALA A 217 14.18 2.69 -12.27
CA ALA A 217 14.29 2.60 -10.83
C ALA A 217 15.76 2.67 -10.37
N PRO A 218 16.04 3.24 -9.18
CA PRO A 218 17.39 3.27 -8.63
C PRO A 218 17.98 1.87 -8.48
N THR A 219 19.19 1.66 -8.98
CA THR A 219 19.84 0.34 -9.03
C THR A 219 20.12 -0.24 -7.64
N ASP A 220 20.39 0.61 -6.65
CA ASP A 220 20.70 0.22 -5.28
C ASP A 220 19.48 0.11 -4.37
N LEU A 221 18.28 0.45 -4.89
CA LEU A 221 17.02 0.39 -4.14
C LEU A 221 16.78 -0.94 -3.41
N PRO A 222 16.91 -2.13 -4.05
CA PRO A 222 16.66 -3.41 -3.36
C PRO A 222 17.61 -3.63 -2.18
N GLY A 223 18.89 -3.33 -2.37
CA GLY A 223 19.90 -3.47 -1.33
C GLY A 223 19.66 -2.52 -0.15
N LEU A 224 19.34 -1.26 -0.43
CA LEU A 224 19.06 -0.25 0.59
C LEU A 224 17.74 -0.53 1.33
N LEU A 225 16.70 -1.01 0.65
CA LEU A 225 15.45 -1.42 1.31
C LEU A 225 15.69 -2.56 2.30
N ALA A 226 16.42 -3.60 1.89
CA ALA A 226 16.74 -4.73 2.75
C ALA A 226 17.59 -4.28 3.97
N GLU A 227 18.63 -3.46 3.73
CA GLU A 227 19.54 -3.00 4.78
C GLU A 227 18.86 -2.07 5.78
N ILE A 228 18.21 -1.00 5.30
CA ILE A 228 17.51 -0.04 6.16
C ILE A 228 16.34 -0.72 6.87
N GLY A 229 15.59 -1.58 6.18
CA GLY A 229 14.48 -2.34 6.75
C GLY A 229 14.94 -3.19 7.94
N ARG A 230 16.06 -3.93 7.81
CA ARG A 230 16.64 -4.72 8.89
C ARG A 230 17.05 -3.83 10.07
N LEU A 231 17.74 -2.72 9.82
CA LEU A 231 18.15 -1.78 10.89
C LEU A 231 16.93 -1.24 11.64
N ARG A 232 15.84 -0.89 10.92
CA ARG A 232 14.61 -0.38 11.55
C ARG A 232 13.90 -1.43 12.39
N LEU A 233 13.85 -2.69 11.94
CA LEU A 233 13.31 -3.82 12.72
C LEU A 233 14.14 -4.07 13.99
N GLU A 234 15.48 -4.06 13.91
CA GLU A 234 16.36 -4.18 15.08
C GLU A 234 16.08 -3.05 16.10
N ARG A 235 15.85 -1.82 15.63
CA ARG A 235 15.47 -0.69 16.48
C ARG A 235 14.10 -0.86 17.13
N GLU A 236 13.14 -1.40 16.40
CA GLU A 236 11.82 -1.71 16.94
C GLU A 236 11.92 -2.70 18.10
N VAL A 237 12.63 -3.80 17.91
CA VAL A 237 12.88 -4.80 18.97
C VAL A 237 13.61 -4.16 20.15
N ALA A 238 14.67 -3.38 19.91
CA ALA A 238 15.47 -2.76 20.96
C ALA A 238 14.67 -1.79 21.86
N ARG A 239 13.64 -1.11 21.31
CA ARG A 239 12.74 -0.23 22.09
C ARG A 239 11.55 -0.95 22.73
N GLY A 240 11.47 -2.29 22.61
CA GLY A 240 10.38 -3.10 23.17
C GLY A 240 9.13 -3.15 22.29
N GLY A 241 9.24 -2.81 21.01
CA GLY A 241 8.16 -2.97 20.04
C GLY A 241 7.80 -4.44 19.84
N ILE A 242 6.51 -4.71 19.64
CA ILE A 242 5.99 -6.04 19.35
C ILE A 242 5.42 -6.02 17.95
N SER A 243 6.02 -6.79 17.03
CA SER A 243 5.46 -7.00 15.70
C SER A 243 4.48 -8.17 15.74
N MET A 244 3.19 -7.88 15.57
CA MET A 244 2.16 -8.92 15.48
C MET A 244 1.89 -9.24 14.02
N THR A 245 2.17 -10.48 13.61
CA THR A 245 1.80 -10.98 12.29
C THR A 245 0.34 -11.41 12.32
N THR A 246 -0.56 -10.50 11.98
CA THR A 246 -1.98 -10.83 11.77
C THR A 246 -2.13 -11.46 10.38
N PRO A 247 -2.80 -12.63 10.25
CA PRO A 247 -3.12 -13.17 8.94
C PRO A 247 -4.13 -12.26 8.24
N GLU A 248 -3.81 -11.86 7.02
CA GLU A 248 -4.75 -11.16 6.15
C GLU A 248 -5.70 -12.18 5.50
N GLN A 249 -6.99 -11.87 5.48
CA GLN A 249 -7.99 -12.66 4.77
C GLN A 249 -8.44 -11.90 3.53
N VAL A 250 -8.23 -12.51 2.37
CA VAL A 250 -8.73 -12.00 1.09
C VAL A 250 -9.78 -12.97 0.57
N ILE A 251 -10.94 -12.45 0.18
CA ILE A 251 -11.99 -13.21 -0.50
C ILE A 251 -11.80 -12.95 -2.00
N GLU A 252 -11.40 -13.98 -2.74
CA GLU A 252 -11.29 -13.93 -4.19
C GLU A 252 -12.58 -14.54 -4.78
N VAL A 253 -13.32 -13.76 -5.57
CA VAL A 253 -14.45 -14.27 -6.35
C VAL A 253 -13.90 -14.77 -7.68
N THR A 254 -13.84 -16.10 -7.84
CA THR A 254 -13.47 -16.72 -9.12
C THR A 254 -14.73 -17.09 -9.90
N ALA A 255 -14.81 -16.68 -11.17
CA ALA A 255 -15.84 -17.20 -12.06
C ALA A 255 -15.63 -18.72 -12.26
N VAL A 256 -16.62 -19.53 -11.93
CA VAL A 256 -16.63 -20.94 -12.27
C VAL A 256 -16.90 -21.01 -13.78
N THR A 257 -15.89 -21.31 -14.57
CA THR A 257 -16.09 -21.68 -15.97
C THR A 257 -16.72 -23.09 -15.99
N GLU A 258 -17.83 -23.28 -16.71
CA GLU A 258 -18.65 -24.49 -16.79
C GLU A 258 -17.92 -25.76 -17.31
N THR A 259 -16.58 -25.77 -17.35
CA THR A 259 -15.76 -26.89 -17.86
C THR A 259 -15.29 -27.88 -16.79
N GLU A 260 -15.61 -27.69 -15.51
CA GLU A 260 -15.24 -28.67 -14.45
C GLU A 260 -16.40 -29.54 -13.94
N GLU A 261 -17.58 -29.50 -14.57
CA GLU A 261 -18.75 -30.30 -14.15
C GLU A 261 -18.84 -31.70 -14.80
N ALA A 262 -17.74 -32.27 -15.26
CA ALA A 262 -17.72 -33.63 -15.83
C ALA A 262 -16.55 -34.47 -15.29
N ALA A 263 -16.51 -34.68 -13.97
CA ALA A 263 -15.79 -35.78 -13.38
C ALA A 263 -16.69 -36.42 -12.30
N GLU A 264 -17.69 -37.19 -12.77
CA GLU A 264 -18.34 -38.18 -11.91
C GLU A 264 -17.27 -39.18 -11.44
N PRO A 265 -17.21 -39.53 -10.16
CA PRO A 265 -16.37 -40.65 -9.71
C PRO A 265 -16.92 -41.94 -10.26
N ALA A 266 -16.15 -42.56 -11.13
CA ALA A 266 -16.42 -43.91 -11.63
C ALA A 266 -16.75 -44.87 -10.48
N GLY A 267 -17.80 -45.65 -10.69
CA GLY A 267 -18.38 -46.55 -9.75
C GLY A 267 -17.40 -47.49 -9.03
N ALA A 268 -17.59 -47.57 -7.73
CA ALA A 268 -17.06 -48.68 -6.94
C ALA A 268 -18.07 -49.80 -6.93
N ASP A 269 -17.66 -50.87 -7.53
CA ASP A 269 -18.35 -52.18 -7.63
C ASP A 269 -18.55 -52.76 -6.25
N SER A 270 -19.74 -53.33 -6.05
CA SER A 270 -20.19 -54.06 -4.89
C SER A 270 -19.39 -55.34 -4.69
N ALA A 271 -18.77 -55.53 -3.53
CA ALA A 271 -18.51 -56.86 -3.00
C ALA A 271 -18.74 -56.86 -1.49
N GLY A 272 -19.73 -57.69 -1.09
CA GLY A 272 -20.19 -57.81 0.27
C GLY A 272 -19.17 -58.49 1.21
N GLY A 273 -19.31 -58.21 2.48
CA GLY A 273 -18.61 -58.86 3.57
C GLY A 273 -19.14 -58.34 4.89
N ALA A 274 -20.13 -59.04 5.46
CA ALA A 274 -20.64 -58.79 6.83
C ALA A 274 -19.60 -59.20 7.85
N VAL A 275 -19.32 -58.30 8.81
CA VAL A 275 -18.65 -58.62 10.09
C VAL A 275 -19.41 -57.91 11.19
N GLU A 276 -19.86 -58.71 12.16
CA GLU A 276 -20.62 -58.29 13.35
C GLU A 276 -19.85 -57.42 14.33
N PRO A 277 -20.51 -56.66 15.21
CA PRO A 277 -19.90 -55.71 16.11
C PRO A 277 -19.38 -56.36 17.41
N GLY A 278 -18.12 -56.20 17.68
CA GLY A 278 -17.50 -56.50 18.97
C GLY A 278 -17.67 -55.37 19.97
N ALA A 279 -18.09 -55.73 21.19
CA ALA A 279 -18.36 -54.87 22.31
C ALA A 279 -17.13 -54.07 22.79
N ALA A 280 -17.34 -52.83 23.16
CA ALA A 280 -16.35 -51.99 23.85
C ALA A 280 -16.48 -52.19 25.38
N GLU A 281 -15.34 -52.42 26.03
CA GLU A 281 -15.20 -52.26 27.47
C GLU A 281 -14.62 -50.85 27.82
N PRO A 282 -15.01 -50.31 28.99
CA PRO A 282 -14.55 -48.99 29.42
C PRO A 282 -13.19 -49.05 30.08
N VAL A 283 -12.31 -48.05 29.79
CA VAL A 283 -11.06 -47.84 30.54
C VAL A 283 -11.29 -46.72 31.54
N ASP A 284 -11.01 -47.10 32.79
CA ASP A 284 -11.04 -46.27 34.00
C ASP A 284 -9.92 -45.23 34.01
N SER A 285 -10.24 -44.12 34.62
CA SER A 285 -9.37 -43.02 34.99
C SER A 285 -8.39 -43.39 36.12
N ASP A 286 -7.14 -42.95 35.97
CA ASP A 286 -6.29 -42.41 37.07
C ASP A 286 -5.38 -41.30 36.53
#